data_b581fe5636d8cd3c6060aad52b713d46
#
_entry.id   b581fe5636d8cd3c6060aad52b713d46
#
_cell.length_a   1.000
_cell.length_b   1.000
_cell.length_c   1.000
_cell.angle_alpha   90.00
_cell.angle_beta   90.00
_cell.angle_gamma   90.00
#
_symmetry.space_group_name_H-M   'P 1'
#
loop_
_entity.id
_entity.type
_entity.pdbx_description
1 polymer ?
#
loop_
_entity_poly.entity_id
_entity_poly.type
_entity_poly.pdbx_seq_one_letter_code
_entity_poly.pdbx_strand_id
1 'polypeptide(L)'
;MTIPWTAPIIFSLLLVIGYGSLYYGPQKNLLISINYLWLSLLFIWLIFFCLRLAHKKALRNYVVVALFLLVSTELTTNFWISFKHMPFGSQATFAQDYRKHSQLIDEKMASAPELYRMKQVIPSKETGFREINNGYNNPLLYGYAGVSSYTSTLTATTQDTLSALGLYRKNDRRIAYVDNSQLTNLLLNVKYDFLPIEKPTSEKLLKTVGSTKIMENDEAIGMGFLAPTALTKLKLAKNNPLDAQEELLQTLVPTDKPYFKTASLINEPHHTNETIEATFKVNSTGDLHLYIPNLKWKKVAQLKVNQQVISTPIYIATNQLFNLGHFEKGTTVTLSLTAEQVVDLTNWQLQTLDQTAFNRAVDKLRQQALHVNATKKGHLNGALNVPGNDTQLLYTSIPYDQDWQVKSSLQKEPLKTQRILGGFLAVEVPAGKQQLTFAYHPRMIYLGTAVSGTVLLGTAGYLGFKKYRRKRQEATHD
;
A
#
# COMPACT_ATOMS: atom_id res chain seq x y z
N MET A 1 -11.51 52.85 10.07
CA MET A 1 -12.15 51.87 11.00
C MET A 1 -11.14 51.47 12.03
N THR A 2 -11.41 51.68 13.30
CA THR A 2 -10.54 51.18 14.39
C THR A 2 -10.90 49.75 14.72
N ILE A 3 -9.97 48.84 14.66
CA ILE A 3 -10.21 47.44 15.01
C ILE A 3 -10.66 47.38 16.48
N PRO A 4 -11.83 46.80 16.79
CA PRO A 4 -12.37 46.76 18.15
C PRO A 4 -11.47 45.83 19.04
N TRP A 5 -11.39 46.14 20.33
CA TRP A 5 -10.67 45.35 21.34
C TRP A 5 -11.19 43.91 21.49
N THR A 6 -12.42 43.68 21.07
CA THR A 6 -13.04 42.34 21.07
C THR A 6 -12.38 41.36 20.10
N ALA A 7 -11.79 41.86 19.00
CA ALA A 7 -11.19 40.99 17.99
C ALA A 7 -10.02 40.13 18.53
N PRO A 8 -8.95 40.68 19.13
CA PRO A 8 -7.87 39.85 19.66
C PRO A 8 -8.31 38.93 20.82
N ILE A 9 -9.33 39.34 21.59
CA ILE A 9 -9.92 38.50 22.63
C ILE A 9 -10.59 37.28 22.02
N ILE A 10 -11.44 37.48 21.02
CA ILE A 10 -12.12 36.37 20.30
C ILE A 10 -11.12 35.43 19.67
N PHE A 11 -10.12 35.96 18.96
CA PHE A 11 -9.07 35.12 18.35
C PHE A 11 -8.25 34.35 19.39
N SER A 12 -7.95 34.97 20.53
CA SER A 12 -7.26 34.30 21.63
C SER A 12 -8.11 33.15 22.21
N LEU A 13 -9.41 33.36 22.41
CA LEU A 13 -10.33 32.32 22.88
C LEU A 13 -10.46 31.16 21.89
N LEU A 14 -10.61 31.45 20.59
CA LEU A 14 -10.67 30.44 19.55
C LEU A 14 -9.37 29.63 19.46
N LEU A 15 -8.21 30.26 19.65
CA LEU A 15 -6.92 29.60 19.67
C LEU A 15 -6.80 28.65 20.87
N VAL A 16 -7.21 29.09 22.07
CA VAL A 16 -7.20 28.26 23.29
C VAL A 16 -8.13 27.05 23.14
N ILE A 17 -9.34 27.26 22.62
CA ILE A 17 -10.29 26.17 22.36
C ILE A 17 -9.74 25.21 21.30
N GLY A 18 -9.19 25.72 20.18
CA GLY A 18 -8.59 24.92 19.13
C GLY A 18 -7.39 24.08 19.62
N TYR A 19 -6.54 24.69 20.45
CA TYR A 19 -5.43 23.96 21.09
C TYR A 19 -5.94 22.86 22.03
N GLY A 20 -6.95 23.15 22.84
CA GLY A 20 -7.56 22.15 23.71
C GLY A 20 -8.14 20.97 22.96
N SER A 21 -8.85 21.20 21.85
CA SER A 21 -9.49 20.13 21.06
C SER A 21 -8.49 19.28 20.25
N LEU A 22 -7.39 19.86 19.79
CA LEU A 22 -6.40 19.16 18.96
C LEU A 22 -5.36 18.38 19.77
N TYR A 23 -5.10 18.76 21.03
CA TYR A 23 -3.98 18.26 21.82
C TYR A 23 -4.36 17.37 23.02
N TYR A 24 -5.62 17.08 23.23
CA TYR A 24 -6.03 16.09 24.23
C TYR A 24 -5.78 14.65 23.78
N GLY A 25 -4.49 14.31 23.60
CA GLY A 25 -4.03 12.94 23.39
C GLY A 25 -3.06 12.55 24.54
N PRO A 26 -3.12 11.33 25.06
CA PRO A 26 -2.44 10.91 26.30
C PRO A 26 -0.90 10.88 26.26
N GLN A 27 -0.26 11.31 25.19
CA GLN A 27 1.19 11.18 25.01
C GLN A 27 1.94 12.48 24.67
N LYS A 28 1.34 13.66 24.78
CA LYS A 28 2.03 14.89 24.40
C LYS A 28 2.47 15.70 25.61
N ASN A 29 3.71 16.16 25.51
CA ASN A 29 4.38 16.95 26.52
C ASN A 29 3.60 18.26 26.72
N LEU A 30 2.72 18.32 27.70
CA LEU A 30 1.81 19.44 28.00
C LEU A 30 2.56 20.77 28.11
N LEU A 31 3.77 20.76 28.70
CA LEU A 31 4.62 21.95 28.83
C LEU A 31 5.02 22.55 27.48
N ILE A 32 5.35 21.73 26.49
CA ILE A 32 5.70 22.20 25.14
C ILE A 32 4.48 22.83 24.47
N SER A 33 3.32 22.19 24.59
CA SER A 33 2.05 22.71 24.04
C SER A 33 1.64 24.05 24.66
N ILE A 34 1.81 24.22 25.97
CA ILE A 34 1.52 25.47 26.68
C ILE A 34 2.46 26.58 26.21
N ASN A 35 3.76 26.32 26.07
CA ASN A 35 4.71 27.32 25.59
C ASN A 35 4.37 27.82 24.18
N TYR A 36 3.96 26.94 23.28
CA TYR A 36 3.50 27.36 21.94
C TYR A 36 2.22 28.18 21.98
N LEU A 37 1.29 27.83 22.85
CA LEU A 37 0.06 28.60 23.04
C LEU A 37 0.38 30.02 23.49
N TRP A 38 1.24 30.20 24.50
CA TRP A 38 1.66 31.52 24.98
C TRP A 38 2.36 32.35 23.92
N LEU A 39 3.23 31.73 23.14
CA LEU A 39 3.90 32.40 22.02
C LEU A 39 2.90 32.87 20.96
N SER A 40 1.96 32.05 20.57
CA SER A 40 0.90 32.40 19.60
C SER A 40 0.00 33.53 20.11
N LEU A 41 -0.37 33.50 21.40
CA LEU A 41 -1.12 34.59 22.01
C LEU A 41 -0.33 35.91 22.01
N LEU A 42 0.95 35.87 22.33
CA LEU A 42 1.83 37.03 22.27
C LEU A 42 1.85 37.66 20.85
N PHE A 43 2.01 36.84 19.80
CA PHE A 43 1.99 37.32 18.42
C PHE A 43 0.65 37.94 18.03
N ILE A 44 -0.49 37.38 18.41
CA ILE A 44 -1.84 37.95 18.14
C ILE A 44 -1.93 39.36 18.73
N TRP A 45 -1.51 39.53 19.98
CA TRP A 45 -1.58 40.82 20.64
C TRP A 45 -0.60 41.85 20.07
N LEU A 46 0.62 41.44 19.70
CA LEU A 46 1.59 42.30 19.02
C LEU A 46 1.09 42.78 17.66
N ILE A 47 0.51 41.90 16.87
CA ILE A 47 -0.09 42.24 15.56
C ILE A 47 -1.24 43.25 15.77
N PHE A 48 -2.12 42.99 16.73
CA PHE A 48 -3.22 43.89 17.05
C PHE A 48 -2.72 45.29 17.45
N PHE A 49 -1.71 45.38 18.30
CA PHE A 49 -1.08 46.64 18.68
C PHE A 49 -0.51 47.37 17.48
N CYS A 50 0.24 46.69 16.64
CA CYS A 50 0.78 47.25 15.40
C CYS A 50 -0.32 47.81 14.49
N LEU A 51 -1.41 47.05 14.29
CA LEU A 51 -2.53 47.49 13.48
C LEU A 51 -3.23 48.73 14.02
N ARG A 52 -3.32 48.86 15.34
CA ARG A 52 -3.83 50.08 16.01
C ARG A 52 -2.92 51.28 15.80
N LEU A 53 -1.60 51.13 15.93
CA LEU A 53 -0.66 52.19 15.70
C LEU A 53 -0.60 52.65 14.23
N ALA A 54 -0.95 51.79 13.28
CA ALA A 54 -0.98 52.09 11.85
C ALA A 54 -1.95 53.22 11.49
N HIS A 55 -2.95 53.48 12.34
CA HIS A 55 -3.87 54.64 12.14
C HIS A 55 -3.16 56.00 12.30
N LYS A 56 -2.05 56.08 13.00
CA LYS A 56 -1.26 57.32 13.11
C LYS A 56 -0.36 57.48 11.89
N LYS A 57 -0.67 58.51 11.04
CA LYS A 57 0.00 58.76 9.75
C LYS A 57 1.52 58.79 9.85
N ALA A 58 2.05 59.41 10.93
CA ALA A 58 3.50 59.55 11.19
C ALA A 58 4.18 58.20 11.50
N LEU A 59 3.44 57.18 12.01
CA LEU A 59 4.01 55.91 12.41
C LEU A 59 3.75 54.80 11.39
N ARG A 60 2.93 55.04 10.37
CA ARG A 60 2.46 53.99 9.44
C ARG A 60 3.57 53.18 8.79
N ASN A 61 4.65 53.85 8.33
CA ASN A 61 5.76 53.16 7.67
C ASN A 61 6.54 52.29 8.65
N TYR A 62 6.78 52.77 9.86
CA TYR A 62 7.47 52.00 10.91
C TYR A 62 6.58 50.79 11.34
N VAL A 63 5.29 50.96 11.43
CA VAL A 63 4.37 49.86 11.75
C VAL A 63 4.35 48.79 10.66
N VAL A 64 4.38 49.18 9.36
CA VAL A 64 4.46 48.19 8.26
C VAL A 64 5.75 47.38 8.38
N VAL A 65 6.88 48.00 8.64
CA VAL A 65 8.16 47.33 8.83
C VAL A 65 8.11 46.42 10.09
N ALA A 66 7.54 46.91 11.18
CA ALA A 66 7.41 46.11 12.40
C ALA A 66 6.49 44.87 12.20
N LEU A 67 5.38 45.03 11.49
CA LEU A 67 4.48 43.90 11.12
C LEU A 67 5.20 42.87 10.23
N PHE A 68 5.94 43.35 9.23
CA PHE A 68 6.72 42.49 8.36
C PHE A 68 7.72 41.65 9.16
N LEU A 69 8.51 42.31 10.04
CA LEU A 69 9.48 41.64 10.90
C LEU A 69 8.77 40.64 11.86
N LEU A 70 7.66 41.03 12.43
CA LEU A 70 6.90 40.17 13.36
C LEU A 70 6.39 38.90 12.66
N VAL A 71 5.74 39.05 11.50
CA VAL A 71 5.23 37.91 10.71
C VAL A 71 6.39 37.04 10.22
N SER A 72 7.48 37.65 9.77
CA SER A 72 8.66 36.89 9.34
C SER A 72 9.27 36.09 10.48
N THR A 73 9.34 36.68 11.69
CA THR A 73 9.85 36.00 12.89
C THR A 73 8.93 34.85 13.30
N GLU A 74 7.62 35.06 13.28
CA GLU A 74 6.64 34.01 13.57
C GLU A 74 6.77 32.84 12.60
N LEU A 75 6.75 33.11 11.30
CA LEU A 75 6.88 32.07 10.25
C LEU A 75 8.20 31.31 10.39
N THR A 76 9.31 32.02 10.62
CA THR A 76 10.63 31.40 10.79
C THR A 76 10.67 30.54 12.04
N THR A 77 10.10 31.02 13.15
CA THR A 77 10.05 30.29 14.43
C THR A 77 9.18 29.02 14.29
N ASN A 78 7.99 29.15 13.70
CA ASN A 78 7.12 28.01 13.47
C ASN A 78 7.77 26.99 12.52
N PHE A 79 8.41 27.46 11.43
CA PHE A 79 9.16 26.59 10.54
C PHE A 79 10.29 25.86 11.28
N TRP A 80 11.10 26.60 12.03
CA TRP A 80 12.21 26.02 12.82
C TRP A 80 11.76 24.99 13.83
N ILE A 81 10.70 25.28 14.59
CA ILE A 81 10.14 24.36 15.57
C ILE A 81 9.63 23.09 14.87
N SER A 82 8.86 23.23 13.79
CA SER A 82 8.33 22.11 13.03
C SER A 82 9.46 21.27 12.44
N PHE A 83 10.46 21.93 11.87
CA PHE A 83 11.62 21.30 11.24
C PHE A 83 12.50 20.55 12.24
N LYS A 84 12.74 21.15 13.44
CA LYS A 84 13.56 20.53 14.49
C LYS A 84 12.97 19.19 15.00
N HIS A 85 11.66 19.05 14.95
CA HIS A 85 10.98 17.84 15.41
C HIS A 85 10.67 16.84 14.29
N MET A 86 11.03 17.14 13.03
CA MET A 86 10.92 16.17 11.95
C MET A 86 11.97 15.06 12.12
N PRO A 87 11.59 13.80 11.93
CA PRO A 87 12.50 12.66 12.01
C PRO A 87 13.37 12.57 10.73
N PHE A 88 14.30 13.51 10.58
CA PHE A 88 15.25 13.44 9.48
C PHE A 88 16.25 12.31 9.69
N GLY A 89 16.46 11.52 8.65
CA GLY A 89 17.51 10.53 8.58
C GLY A 89 18.83 11.11 8.09
N SER A 90 19.83 10.24 7.99
CA SER A 90 21.11 10.58 7.37
C SER A 90 21.01 10.51 5.85
N GLN A 91 21.23 11.63 5.17
CA GLN A 91 21.23 11.69 3.71
C GLN A 91 22.32 10.77 3.09
N ALA A 92 23.49 10.73 3.71
CA ALA A 92 24.59 9.90 3.24
C ALA A 92 24.26 8.41 3.33
N THR A 93 23.71 7.96 4.48
CA THR A 93 23.26 6.58 4.68
C THR A 93 22.15 6.23 3.70
N PHE A 94 21.14 7.10 3.55
CA PHE A 94 20.07 6.89 2.57
C PHE A 94 20.60 6.75 1.14
N ALA A 95 21.51 7.63 0.72
CA ALA A 95 22.07 7.58 -0.64
C ALA A 95 22.90 6.32 -0.90
N GLN A 96 23.59 5.80 0.13
CA GLN A 96 24.32 4.55 0.04
C GLN A 96 23.37 3.37 -0.10
N ASP A 97 22.37 3.28 0.77
CA ASP A 97 21.38 2.20 0.75
C ASP A 97 20.54 2.22 -0.52
N TYR A 98 20.13 3.40 -0.96
CA TYR A 98 19.43 3.58 -2.22
C TYR A 98 20.22 3.00 -3.40
N ARG A 99 21.50 3.36 -3.53
CA ARG A 99 22.36 2.85 -4.62
C ARG A 99 22.50 1.33 -4.56
N LYS A 100 22.76 0.77 -3.36
CA LYS A 100 22.88 -0.67 -3.13
C LYS A 100 21.61 -1.42 -3.58
N HIS A 101 20.46 -0.98 -3.11
CA HIS A 101 19.18 -1.64 -3.41
C HIS A 101 18.74 -1.43 -4.86
N SER A 102 18.96 -0.24 -5.43
CA SER A 102 18.68 0.02 -6.85
C SER A 102 19.50 -0.88 -7.76
N GLN A 103 20.78 -1.04 -7.51
CA GLN A 103 21.63 -1.95 -8.32
C GLN A 103 21.14 -3.39 -8.30
N LEU A 104 20.75 -3.91 -7.12
CA LEU A 104 20.23 -5.27 -7.00
C LEU A 104 18.91 -5.47 -7.76
N ILE A 105 18.06 -4.45 -7.75
CA ILE A 105 16.78 -4.46 -8.47
C ILE A 105 17.02 -4.37 -9.97
N ASP A 106 17.89 -3.45 -10.43
CA ASP A 106 18.24 -3.27 -11.84
C ASP A 106 18.86 -4.54 -12.44
N GLU A 107 19.76 -5.22 -11.71
CA GLU A 107 20.31 -6.52 -12.12
C GLU A 107 19.21 -7.56 -12.40
N LYS A 108 18.14 -7.58 -11.58
CA LYS A 108 17.01 -8.49 -11.76
C LYS A 108 16.09 -8.07 -12.89
N MET A 109 15.77 -6.79 -13.00
CA MET A 109 14.93 -6.25 -14.06
C MET A 109 15.59 -6.43 -15.45
N ALA A 110 16.91 -6.23 -15.54
CA ALA A 110 17.65 -6.41 -16.79
C ALA A 110 17.70 -7.89 -17.26
N SER A 111 17.59 -8.84 -16.33
CA SER A 111 17.66 -10.27 -16.63
C SER A 111 16.33 -10.91 -17.08
N ALA A 112 15.21 -10.18 -17.00
CA ALA A 112 13.89 -10.70 -17.32
C ALA A 112 13.15 -9.81 -18.31
N PRO A 113 12.79 -10.33 -19.50
CA PRO A 113 12.02 -9.58 -20.50
C PRO A 113 10.56 -9.37 -20.09
N GLU A 114 10.08 -10.16 -19.12
CA GLU A 114 8.67 -10.20 -18.71
C GLU A 114 8.38 -9.29 -17.53
N LEU A 115 7.15 -8.77 -17.47
CA LEU A 115 6.65 -8.01 -16.34
C LEU A 115 6.28 -8.95 -15.18
N TYR A 116 6.94 -8.74 -14.06
CA TYR A 116 6.64 -9.39 -12.79
C TYR A 116 6.69 -8.36 -11.65
N ARG A 117 6.18 -8.74 -10.49
CA ARG A 117 6.31 -7.91 -9.27
C ARG A 117 7.41 -8.43 -8.37
N MET A 118 7.92 -7.52 -7.56
CA MET A 118 8.89 -7.81 -6.51
C MET A 118 8.37 -7.33 -5.17
N LYS A 119 8.86 -7.95 -4.12
CA LYS A 119 8.68 -7.51 -2.74
C LYS A 119 10.03 -7.13 -2.15
N GLN A 120 10.08 -6.01 -1.48
CA GLN A 120 11.28 -5.55 -0.79
C GLN A 120 10.95 -5.18 0.65
N VAL A 121 11.66 -5.82 1.58
CA VAL A 121 11.65 -5.47 2.99
C VAL A 121 13.04 -4.97 3.35
N ILE A 122 13.16 -3.67 3.61
CA ILE A 122 14.42 -3.05 4.01
C ILE A 122 14.37 -2.80 5.52
N PRO A 123 15.34 -3.30 6.31
CA PRO A 123 15.40 -3.00 7.72
C PRO A 123 15.52 -1.49 7.96
N SER A 124 14.85 -0.99 8.99
CA SER A 124 14.85 0.45 9.32
C SER A 124 16.26 1.01 9.56
N LYS A 125 17.17 0.20 10.08
CA LYS A 125 18.59 0.57 10.30
C LYS A 125 19.33 0.90 9.00
N GLU A 126 18.92 0.30 7.89
CA GLU A 126 19.56 0.45 6.58
C GLU A 126 18.97 1.60 5.77
N THR A 127 17.84 2.18 6.17
CA THR A 127 17.19 3.25 5.39
C THR A 127 17.70 4.65 5.69
N GLY A 128 18.54 4.81 6.68
CA GLY A 128 18.99 6.13 7.15
C GLY A 128 17.91 6.97 7.85
N PHE A 129 16.69 6.46 7.99
CA PHE A 129 15.62 7.13 8.71
C PHE A 129 15.71 6.87 10.22
N ARG A 130 15.36 7.86 11.04
CA ARG A 130 15.30 7.72 12.51
C ARG A 130 14.14 6.85 12.96
N GLU A 131 13.03 6.86 12.21
CA GLU A 131 11.85 6.05 12.46
C GLU A 131 11.75 4.90 11.48
N ILE A 132 10.96 3.91 11.86
CA ILE A 132 10.75 2.72 11.05
C ILE A 132 10.09 3.09 9.71
N ASN A 133 10.79 2.82 8.64
CA ASN A 133 10.24 2.91 7.30
C ASN A 133 9.43 1.64 6.99
N ASN A 134 8.14 1.81 6.73
CA ASN A 134 7.25 0.70 6.40
C ASN A 134 7.37 0.22 4.94
N GLY A 135 8.19 0.88 4.12
CA GLY A 135 8.45 0.49 2.74
C GLY A 135 7.24 0.51 1.79
N TYR A 136 6.13 1.17 2.15
CA TYR A 136 4.92 1.18 1.31
C TYR A 136 5.19 1.65 -0.12
N ASN A 137 6.03 2.65 -0.31
CA ASN A 137 6.33 3.24 -1.61
C ASN A 137 7.73 2.85 -2.13
N ASN A 138 8.33 1.78 -1.61
CA ASN A 138 9.56 1.22 -2.16
C ASN A 138 9.45 0.93 -3.67
N PRO A 139 8.32 0.41 -4.21
CA PRO A 139 8.16 0.24 -5.65
C PRO A 139 8.38 1.53 -6.44
N LEU A 140 7.86 2.67 -5.96
CA LEU A 140 8.08 3.97 -6.60
C LEU A 140 9.50 4.48 -6.41
N LEU A 141 10.05 4.31 -5.22
CA LEU A 141 11.39 4.80 -4.87
C LEU A 141 12.49 4.09 -5.67
N TYR A 142 12.37 2.77 -5.81
CA TYR A 142 13.38 1.93 -6.47
C TYR A 142 13.02 1.53 -7.91
N GLY A 143 11.88 1.97 -8.44
CA GLY A 143 11.51 1.83 -9.84
C GLY A 143 11.08 0.44 -10.28
N TYR A 144 10.56 -0.41 -9.38
CA TYR A 144 10.06 -1.74 -9.70
C TYR A 144 8.54 -1.86 -9.59
N ALA A 145 7.95 -2.87 -10.23
CA ALA A 145 6.56 -3.21 -10.02
C ALA A 145 6.37 -3.94 -8.67
N GLY A 146 5.50 -3.44 -7.81
CA GLY A 146 5.23 -4.02 -6.50
C GLY A 146 3.75 -4.00 -6.14
N VAL A 147 3.41 -4.64 -5.00
CA VAL A 147 2.04 -4.64 -4.46
C VAL A 147 1.87 -3.59 -3.38
N SER A 148 2.90 -3.38 -2.56
CA SER A 148 2.87 -2.37 -1.49
C SER A 148 2.66 -0.98 -2.06
N SER A 149 1.77 -0.20 -1.42
CA SER A 149 1.46 1.16 -1.86
C SER A 149 0.91 2.01 -0.73
N TYR A 150 1.24 3.30 -0.76
CA TYR A 150 0.60 4.34 0.04
C TYR A 150 0.18 5.48 -0.90
N THR A 151 -1.11 5.57 -1.15
CA THR A 151 -1.69 6.62 -2.00
C THR A 151 -3.15 6.88 -1.61
N SER A 152 -3.62 8.09 -1.83
CA SER A 152 -5.03 8.47 -1.60
C SER A 152 -5.97 8.01 -2.72
N THR A 153 -5.45 7.36 -3.76
CA THR A 153 -6.21 6.92 -4.95
C THR A 153 -6.39 5.40 -5.03
N LEU A 154 -6.12 4.65 -3.94
CA LEU A 154 -6.40 3.22 -3.90
C LEU A 154 -7.89 2.96 -4.02
N THR A 155 -8.27 2.03 -4.90
CA THR A 155 -9.67 1.60 -5.06
C THR A 155 -10.08 0.74 -3.87
N ALA A 156 -11.17 1.06 -3.21
CA ALA A 156 -11.68 0.32 -2.07
C ALA A 156 -11.90 -1.18 -2.40
N THR A 157 -12.45 -1.47 -3.57
CA THR A 157 -12.69 -2.85 -4.01
C THR A 157 -11.41 -3.67 -4.17
N THR A 158 -10.32 -3.08 -4.67
CA THR A 158 -9.01 -3.75 -4.75
C THR A 158 -8.45 -4.00 -3.37
N GLN A 159 -8.52 -3.02 -2.46
CA GLN A 159 -8.10 -3.19 -1.08
C GLN A 159 -8.90 -4.28 -0.35
N ASP A 160 -10.23 -4.30 -0.52
CA ASP A 160 -11.09 -5.30 0.10
C ASP A 160 -10.73 -6.71 -0.38
N THR A 161 -10.45 -6.88 -1.67
CA THR A 161 -10.01 -8.15 -2.25
C THR A 161 -8.68 -8.61 -1.65
N LEU A 162 -7.68 -7.72 -1.63
CA LEU A 162 -6.36 -8.05 -1.09
C LEU A 162 -6.43 -8.34 0.43
N SER A 163 -7.27 -7.61 1.16
CA SER A 163 -7.52 -7.88 2.58
C SER A 163 -8.25 -9.21 2.81
N ALA A 164 -9.20 -9.58 1.95
CA ALA A 164 -9.86 -10.88 2.01
C ALA A 164 -8.88 -12.04 1.77
N LEU A 165 -7.83 -11.82 0.97
CA LEU A 165 -6.73 -12.76 0.75
C LEU A 165 -5.67 -12.75 1.87
N GLY A 166 -5.86 -11.96 2.93
CA GLY A 166 -4.98 -11.93 4.09
C GLY A 166 -3.84 -10.92 4.03
N LEU A 167 -3.82 -10.04 3.02
CA LEU A 167 -2.80 -9.00 2.94
C LEU A 167 -3.06 -7.89 3.97
N TYR A 168 -1.97 -7.35 4.49
CA TYR A 168 -2.03 -6.26 5.45
C TYR A 168 -2.67 -4.99 4.90
N ARG A 169 -3.70 -4.49 5.59
CA ARG A 169 -4.38 -3.22 5.33
C ARG A 169 -4.46 -2.39 6.60
N LYS A 170 -3.73 -1.28 6.66
CA LYS A 170 -3.80 -0.37 7.81
C LYS A 170 -5.04 0.53 7.78
N ASN A 171 -5.38 1.06 6.60
CA ASN A 171 -6.50 1.95 6.34
C ASN A 171 -6.77 2.03 4.82
N ASP A 172 -7.65 2.93 4.39
CA ASP A 172 -8.06 3.08 2.99
C ASP A 172 -6.97 3.64 2.05
N ARG A 173 -5.77 3.93 2.54
CA ARG A 173 -4.67 4.53 1.78
C ARG A 173 -3.43 3.64 1.68
N ARG A 174 -3.40 2.52 2.40
CA ARG A 174 -2.17 1.73 2.58
C ARG A 174 -2.45 0.26 2.43
N ILE A 175 -1.61 -0.38 1.63
CA ILE A 175 -1.51 -1.83 1.58
C ILE A 175 -0.03 -2.20 1.67
N ALA A 176 0.28 -3.24 2.44
CA ALA A 176 1.63 -3.79 2.53
C ALA A 176 1.62 -5.26 2.16
N TYR A 177 2.56 -5.65 1.34
CA TYR A 177 2.82 -7.03 0.96
C TYR A 177 3.99 -7.53 1.80
N VAL A 178 3.71 -8.06 2.98
CA VAL A 178 4.74 -8.44 3.97
C VAL A 178 4.76 -9.94 4.29
N ASP A 179 3.66 -10.51 4.75
CA ASP A 179 3.53 -11.94 5.05
C ASP A 179 2.60 -12.61 4.04
N ASN A 180 3.08 -12.74 2.84
CA ASN A 180 2.33 -13.30 1.73
C ASN A 180 2.29 -14.84 1.79
N SER A 181 1.22 -15.42 1.26
CA SER A 181 1.15 -16.85 0.95
C SER A 181 1.66 -17.12 -0.47
N GLN A 182 2.05 -18.37 -0.74
CA GLN A 182 2.39 -18.82 -2.10
C GLN A 182 1.24 -18.55 -3.10
N LEU A 183 -0.03 -18.71 -2.67
CA LEU A 183 -1.17 -18.36 -3.50
C LEU A 183 -1.20 -16.88 -3.88
N THR A 184 -0.88 -15.98 -2.95
CA THR A 184 -0.84 -14.53 -3.26
C THR A 184 0.34 -14.19 -4.17
N ASN A 185 1.48 -14.88 -4.07
CA ASN A 185 2.57 -14.75 -5.04
C ASN A 185 2.13 -15.17 -6.44
N LEU A 186 1.44 -16.32 -6.56
CA LEU A 186 0.85 -16.81 -7.82
C LEU A 186 -0.11 -15.78 -8.42
N LEU A 187 -1.11 -15.34 -7.66
CA LEU A 187 -2.15 -14.41 -8.14
C LEU A 187 -1.57 -13.06 -8.56
N LEU A 188 -0.60 -12.56 -7.83
CA LEU A 188 -0.03 -11.23 -8.04
C LEU A 188 1.26 -11.24 -8.88
N ASN A 189 1.70 -12.41 -9.31
CA ASN A 189 2.95 -12.61 -10.05
C ASN A 189 4.15 -11.96 -9.33
N VAL A 190 4.31 -12.24 -8.03
CA VAL A 190 5.46 -11.76 -7.25
C VAL A 190 6.59 -12.78 -7.39
N LYS A 191 7.59 -12.44 -8.19
CA LYS A 191 8.65 -13.37 -8.58
C LYS A 191 9.86 -13.31 -7.67
N TYR A 192 10.22 -12.15 -7.16
CA TYR A 192 11.39 -12.00 -6.31
C TYR A 192 11.04 -11.31 -5.00
N ASP A 193 11.58 -11.87 -3.91
CA ASP A 193 11.52 -11.30 -2.58
C ASP A 193 12.91 -10.88 -2.12
N PHE A 194 13.04 -9.64 -1.64
CA PHE A 194 14.25 -9.11 -1.03
C PHE A 194 14.02 -9.02 0.48
N LEU A 195 14.57 -9.97 1.23
CA LEU A 195 14.26 -10.19 2.64
C LEU A 195 15.49 -10.09 3.53
N PRO A 196 15.42 -9.39 4.66
CA PRO A 196 16.48 -9.41 5.68
C PRO A 196 16.31 -10.55 6.68
N ILE A 197 15.16 -11.25 6.69
CA ILE A 197 14.74 -12.15 7.77
C ILE A 197 15.01 -13.59 7.39
N GLU A 198 15.58 -14.34 8.35
CA GLU A 198 15.72 -15.78 8.25
C GLU A 198 14.48 -16.45 8.85
N LYS A 199 13.61 -16.96 7.99
CA LYS A 199 12.58 -17.94 8.36
C LYS A 199 12.67 -19.12 7.40
N PRO A 200 12.23 -20.31 7.81
CA PRO A 200 12.10 -21.43 6.87
C PRO A 200 11.21 -20.98 5.70
N THR A 201 11.62 -21.25 4.47
CA THR A 201 10.87 -20.86 3.28
C THR A 201 10.98 -21.93 2.20
N SER A 202 9.93 -22.07 1.40
CA SER A 202 9.93 -22.86 0.17
C SER A 202 10.58 -22.11 -1.01
N GLU A 203 10.81 -20.80 -0.86
CA GLU A 203 11.39 -19.95 -1.88
C GLU A 203 12.87 -20.33 -2.13
N LYS A 204 13.29 -20.25 -3.37
CA LYS A 204 14.66 -20.56 -3.77
C LYS A 204 15.60 -19.40 -3.49
N LEU A 205 16.61 -19.60 -2.64
CA LEU A 205 17.66 -18.60 -2.44
C LEU A 205 18.52 -18.46 -3.70
N LEU A 206 18.54 -17.27 -4.28
CA LEU A 206 19.38 -16.95 -5.44
C LEU A 206 20.71 -16.34 -5.03
N LYS A 207 20.69 -15.38 -4.10
CA LYS A 207 21.90 -14.61 -3.72
C LYS A 207 21.71 -14.00 -2.33
N THR A 208 22.79 -13.88 -1.59
CA THR A 208 22.85 -13.08 -0.36
C THR A 208 23.80 -11.90 -0.56
N VAL A 209 23.37 -10.69 -0.25
CA VAL A 209 24.14 -9.45 -0.36
C VAL A 209 24.05 -8.66 0.93
N GLY A 210 25.09 -8.73 1.74
CA GLY A 210 25.06 -8.21 3.12
C GLY A 210 23.99 -8.92 3.94
N SER A 211 23.06 -8.17 4.53
CA SER A 211 21.91 -8.69 5.28
C SER A 211 20.71 -9.06 4.41
N THR A 212 20.73 -8.76 3.10
CA THR A 212 19.60 -8.97 2.20
C THR A 212 19.72 -10.30 1.47
N LYS A 213 18.70 -11.15 1.59
CA LYS A 213 18.53 -12.38 0.81
C LYS A 213 17.60 -12.10 -0.37
N ILE A 214 17.98 -12.54 -1.56
CA ILE A 214 17.16 -12.48 -2.77
C ILE A 214 16.62 -13.88 -3.01
N MET A 215 15.31 -14.00 -2.88
CA MET A 215 14.56 -15.25 -3.04
C MET A 215 13.77 -15.23 -4.34
N GLU A 216 13.56 -16.39 -4.95
CA GLU A 216 12.73 -16.58 -6.14
C GLU A 216 11.52 -17.45 -5.81
N ASN A 217 10.35 -16.98 -6.23
CA ASN A 217 9.07 -17.67 -6.07
C ASN A 217 8.75 -18.41 -7.38
N ASP A 218 8.79 -19.73 -7.34
CA ASP A 218 8.49 -20.59 -8.52
C ASP A 218 7.02 -20.55 -8.92
N GLU A 219 6.12 -20.16 -8.02
CA GLU A 219 4.69 -19.98 -8.28
C GLU A 219 4.35 -18.72 -9.09
N ALA A 220 5.30 -17.82 -9.31
CA ALA A 220 5.09 -16.64 -10.17
C ALA A 220 5.12 -17.07 -11.65
N ILE A 221 3.96 -17.46 -12.20
CA ILE A 221 3.82 -18.06 -13.53
C ILE A 221 3.46 -17.06 -14.65
N GLY A 222 3.22 -15.78 -14.32
CA GLY A 222 2.85 -14.74 -15.29
C GLY A 222 1.78 -13.78 -14.76
N MET A 223 1.50 -12.73 -15.53
CA MET A 223 0.54 -11.67 -15.14
C MET A 223 -0.93 -12.13 -15.19
N GLY A 224 -1.21 -13.33 -15.68
CA GLY A 224 -2.54 -13.92 -15.72
C GLY A 224 -2.49 -15.36 -16.21
N PHE A 225 -3.64 -16.01 -16.18
CA PHE A 225 -3.83 -17.37 -16.67
C PHE A 225 -5.30 -17.62 -17.03
N LEU A 226 -5.57 -18.61 -17.88
CA LEU A 226 -6.93 -19.03 -18.15
C LEU A 226 -7.55 -19.65 -16.90
N ALA A 227 -8.77 -19.24 -16.57
CA ALA A 227 -9.46 -19.62 -15.35
C ALA A 227 -10.87 -20.16 -15.66
N PRO A 228 -11.43 -21.01 -14.81
CA PRO A 228 -12.82 -21.45 -14.93
C PRO A 228 -13.80 -20.28 -14.83
N THR A 229 -14.88 -20.31 -15.59
CA THR A 229 -15.94 -19.31 -15.56
C THR A 229 -16.62 -19.18 -14.19
N ALA A 230 -16.56 -20.21 -13.36
CA ALA A 230 -17.01 -20.20 -11.97
C ALA A 230 -16.36 -19.06 -11.15
N LEU A 231 -15.12 -18.65 -11.51
CA LEU A 231 -14.41 -17.56 -10.85
C LEU A 231 -15.16 -16.22 -10.94
N THR A 232 -16.00 -16.01 -11.95
CA THR A 232 -16.82 -14.79 -12.08
C THR A 232 -17.88 -14.64 -10.99
N LYS A 233 -18.30 -15.75 -10.40
CA LYS A 233 -19.33 -15.80 -9.36
C LYS A 233 -18.75 -15.90 -7.94
N LEU A 234 -17.46 -16.19 -7.83
CA LEU A 234 -16.80 -16.38 -6.55
C LEU A 234 -16.71 -15.03 -5.79
N LYS A 235 -17.21 -15.06 -4.55
CA LYS A 235 -17.10 -13.95 -3.61
C LYS A 235 -16.23 -14.38 -2.45
N LEU A 236 -15.06 -13.78 -2.31
CA LEU A 236 -14.13 -14.10 -1.24
C LEU A 236 -14.73 -13.83 0.14
N ALA A 237 -14.52 -14.74 1.07
CA ALA A 237 -14.90 -14.56 2.46
C ALA A 237 -14.13 -13.36 3.07
N LYS A 238 -14.85 -12.38 3.62
CA LYS A 238 -14.24 -11.11 4.06
C LYS A 238 -13.45 -11.22 5.35
N ASN A 239 -13.79 -12.17 6.20
CA ASN A 239 -13.29 -12.26 7.58
C ASN A 239 -12.56 -13.58 7.86
N ASN A 240 -12.17 -14.31 6.84
CA ASN A 240 -11.39 -15.53 6.97
C ASN A 240 -10.53 -15.73 5.71
N PRO A 241 -9.28 -15.27 5.72
CA PRO A 241 -8.40 -15.38 4.56
C PRO A 241 -7.99 -16.82 4.22
N LEU A 242 -7.98 -17.76 5.18
CA LEU A 242 -7.69 -19.17 4.91
C LEU A 242 -8.84 -19.81 4.12
N ASP A 243 -10.09 -19.60 4.55
CA ASP A 243 -11.25 -20.09 3.81
C ASP A 243 -11.35 -19.43 2.43
N ALA A 244 -11.07 -18.12 2.33
CA ALA A 244 -11.05 -17.41 1.05
C ALA A 244 -10.01 -17.98 0.07
N GLN A 245 -8.82 -18.31 0.57
CA GLN A 245 -7.76 -18.90 -0.24
C GLN A 245 -8.05 -20.36 -0.61
N GLU A 246 -8.62 -21.15 0.30
CA GLU A 246 -9.08 -22.52 0.02
C GLU A 246 -10.15 -22.54 -1.07
N GLU A 247 -11.20 -21.74 -0.91
CA GLU A 247 -12.29 -21.65 -1.88
C GLU A 247 -11.82 -21.18 -3.26
N LEU A 248 -10.89 -20.25 -3.29
CA LEU A 248 -10.29 -19.77 -4.52
C LEU A 248 -9.47 -20.87 -5.21
N LEU A 249 -8.60 -21.59 -4.48
CA LEU A 249 -7.84 -22.71 -5.05
C LEU A 249 -8.74 -23.83 -5.55
N GLN A 250 -9.78 -24.20 -4.81
CA GLN A 250 -10.77 -25.20 -5.23
C GLN A 250 -11.55 -24.74 -6.46
N THR A 251 -11.81 -23.44 -6.60
CA THR A 251 -12.45 -22.89 -7.81
C THR A 251 -11.52 -22.92 -9.02
N LEU A 252 -10.24 -22.60 -8.83
CA LEU A 252 -9.25 -22.59 -9.92
C LEU A 252 -8.86 -23.99 -10.38
N VAL A 253 -8.58 -24.87 -9.45
CA VAL A 253 -8.17 -26.26 -9.69
C VAL A 253 -8.81 -27.16 -8.63
N PRO A 254 -10.01 -27.73 -8.92
CA PRO A 254 -10.71 -28.59 -7.98
C PRO A 254 -9.91 -29.84 -7.60
N THR A 255 -9.97 -30.21 -6.32
CA THR A 255 -9.38 -31.42 -5.76
C THR A 255 -10.32 -32.08 -4.75
N ASP A 256 -10.19 -33.40 -4.56
CA ASP A 256 -11.02 -34.15 -3.60
C ASP A 256 -10.66 -33.85 -2.12
N LYS A 257 -9.51 -33.27 -1.89
CA LYS A 257 -9.00 -32.96 -0.54
C LYS A 257 -8.70 -31.46 -0.45
N PRO A 258 -8.91 -30.84 0.72
CA PRO A 258 -8.57 -29.44 0.90
C PRO A 258 -7.07 -29.19 0.68
N TYR A 259 -6.75 -28.03 0.14
CA TYR A 259 -5.38 -27.54 -0.01
C TYR A 259 -4.76 -27.19 1.34
N PHE A 260 -5.55 -26.61 2.24
CA PHE A 260 -5.10 -26.25 3.58
C PHE A 260 -5.40 -27.36 4.57
N LYS A 261 -4.40 -27.77 5.35
CA LYS A 261 -4.49 -28.82 6.38
C LYS A 261 -4.32 -28.20 7.76
N THR A 262 -5.32 -28.32 8.60
CA THR A 262 -5.28 -27.82 9.98
C THR A 262 -4.18 -28.53 10.77
N ALA A 263 -3.33 -27.77 11.45
CA ALA A 263 -2.34 -28.31 12.39
C ALA A 263 -3.05 -28.81 13.66
N SER A 264 -2.53 -29.89 14.23
CA SER A 264 -3.12 -30.50 15.43
C SER A 264 -2.49 -29.91 16.70
N LEU A 265 -3.30 -29.40 17.61
CA LEU A 265 -2.84 -28.98 18.93
C LEU A 265 -2.32 -30.22 19.70
N ILE A 266 -1.11 -30.14 20.28
CA ILE A 266 -0.51 -31.24 21.03
C ILE A 266 -0.83 -31.12 22.52
N ASN A 267 -0.64 -29.91 23.07
CA ASN A 267 -0.84 -29.63 24.49
C ASN A 267 -1.79 -28.46 24.66
N GLU A 268 -2.50 -28.44 25.79
CA GLU A 268 -3.30 -27.28 26.18
C GLU A 268 -2.42 -26.02 26.20
N PRO A 269 -2.92 -24.89 25.70
CA PRO A 269 -2.18 -23.65 25.67
C PRO A 269 -1.77 -23.18 27.06
N HIS A 270 -0.52 -22.82 27.23
CA HIS A 270 -0.01 -22.25 28.45
C HIS A 270 -0.20 -20.73 28.43
N HIS A 271 -0.89 -20.21 29.43
CA HIS A 271 -1.15 -18.78 29.58
C HIS A 271 -0.33 -18.20 30.72
N THR A 272 0.38 -17.12 30.43
CA THR A 272 0.88 -16.17 31.46
C THR A 272 0.09 -14.86 31.35
N ASN A 273 0.37 -13.88 32.19
CA ASN A 273 -0.34 -12.59 32.16
C ASN A 273 -0.24 -11.85 30.82
N GLU A 274 0.81 -12.09 30.04
CA GLU A 274 1.11 -11.36 28.79
C GLU A 274 1.44 -12.27 27.61
N THR A 275 1.68 -13.56 27.83
CA THR A 275 2.13 -14.48 26.79
C THR A 275 1.25 -15.72 26.73
N ILE A 276 0.93 -16.13 25.53
CA ILE A 276 0.28 -17.40 25.22
C ILE A 276 1.27 -18.26 24.44
N GLU A 277 1.46 -19.49 24.91
CA GLU A 277 2.28 -20.46 24.24
C GLU A 277 1.47 -21.73 23.94
N ALA A 278 1.53 -22.21 22.71
CA ALA A 278 0.83 -23.42 22.28
C ALA A 278 1.72 -24.21 21.32
N THR A 279 1.65 -25.53 21.43
CA THR A 279 2.46 -26.45 20.61
C THR A 279 1.55 -27.27 19.70
N PHE A 280 1.91 -27.28 18.41
CA PHE A 280 1.14 -27.90 17.35
C PHE A 280 1.97 -28.92 16.57
N LYS A 281 1.32 -29.91 16.00
CA LYS A 281 1.88 -30.83 15.02
C LYS A 281 1.43 -30.46 13.63
N VAL A 282 2.36 -30.28 12.72
CA VAL A 282 2.10 -29.98 11.30
C VAL A 282 1.61 -31.23 10.59
N ASN A 283 0.47 -31.15 9.92
CA ASN A 283 -0.19 -32.31 9.30
C ASN A 283 0.09 -32.49 7.81
N SER A 284 0.76 -31.52 7.17
CA SER A 284 1.20 -31.60 5.77
C SER A 284 2.50 -30.84 5.61
N THR A 285 3.38 -31.24 4.68
CA THR A 285 4.56 -30.44 4.30
C THR A 285 4.10 -29.21 3.51
N GLY A 286 4.59 -28.02 3.89
CA GLY A 286 4.29 -26.76 3.24
C GLY A 286 4.38 -25.55 4.16
N ASP A 287 3.97 -24.40 3.66
CA ASP A 287 3.97 -23.16 4.42
C ASP A 287 2.85 -23.15 5.46
N LEU A 288 3.22 -22.92 6.70
CA LEU A 288 2.30 -22.85 7.84
C LEU A 288 1.78 -21.43 8.00
N HIS A 289 0.49 -21.29 8.04
CA HIS A 289 -0.20 -20.00 8.13
C HIS A 289 -1.01 -19.90 9.42
N LEU A 290 -0.92 -18.74 10.07
CA LEU A 290 -1.69 -18.38 11.24
C LEU A 290 -2.67 -17.27 10.92
N TYR A 291 -3.93 -17.47 11.25
CA TYR A 291 -4.96 -16.45 11.26
C TYR A 291 -5.65 -16.40 12.63
N ILE A 292 -5.80 -15.21 13.18
CA ILE A 292 -6.47 -14.96 14.46
C ILE A 292 -7.59 -13.94 14.21
N PRO A 293 -8.86 -14.36 14.17
CA PRO A 293 -9.98 -13.48 13.93
C PRO A 293 -10.14 -12.46 15.08
N ASN A 294 -10.57 -11.26 14.73
CA ASN A 294 -10.85 -10.15 15.67
C ASN A 294 -9.69 -9.71 16.56
N LEU A 295 -8.48 -10.18 16.30
CA LEU A 295 -7.32 -9.76 17.06
C LEU A 295 -7.03 -8.28 16.79
N LYS A 296 -7.07 -7.47 17.85
CA LYS A 296 -6.62 -6.07 17.79
C LYS A 296 -5.10 -6.04 17.95
N TRP A 297 -4.41 -6.29 16.88
CA TRP A 297 -2.96 -6.46 16.84
C TRP A 297 -2.15 -5.27 17.36
N LYS A 298 -2.72 -4.09 17.50
CA LYS A 298 -2.08 -2.96 18.21
C LYS A 298 -1.61 -3.31 19.62
N LYS A 299 -2.08 -4.44 20.13
CA LYS A 299 -1.80 -4.94 21.48
C LYS A 299 -0.88 -6.14 21.49
N VAL A 300 -0.46 -6.64 20.33
CA VAL A 300 0.51 -7.74 20.24
C VAL A 300 1.91 -7.15 20.15
N ALA A 301 2.78 -7.54 21.07
CA ALA A 301 4.15 -7.08 21.11
C ALA A 301 5.09 -7.96 20.30
N GLN A 302 4.87 -9.28 20.24
CA GLN A 302 5.78 -10.22 19.61
C GLN A 302 5.09 -11.53 19.23
N LEU A 303 5.44 -12.08 18.05
CA LEU A 303 5.11 -13.45 17.63
C LEU A 303 6.42 -14.23 17.42
N LYS A 304 6.53 -15.38 18.09
CA LYS A 304 7.68 -16.30 17.95
C LYS A 304 7.21 -17.66 17.46
N VAL A 305 8.06 -18.30 16.69
CA VAL A 305 7.95 -19.71 16.29
C VAL A 305 9.23 -20.41 16.71
N ASN A 306 9.11 -21.46 17.51
CA ASN A 306 10.27 -22.19 18.07
C ASN A 306 11.30 -21.24 18.69
N GLN A 307 10.84 -20.29 19.50
CA GLN A 307 11.63 -19.24 20.15
C GLN A 307 12.22 -18.17 19.20
N GLN A 308 12.12 -18.34 17.89
CA GLN A 308 12.57 -17.33 16.93
C GLN A 308 11.49 -16.27 16.70
N VAL A 309 11.84 -14.99 16.82
CA VAL A 309 10.93 -13.87 16.49
C VAL A 309 10.69 -13.84 15.00
N ILE A 310 9.43 -14.02 14.58
CA ILE A 310 9.04 -13.98 13.16
C ILE A 310 8.55 -12.61 12.76
N SER A 311 7.78 -11.97 13.64
CA SER A 311 7.24 -10.65 13.38
C SER A 311 7.21 -9.84 14.67
N THR A 312 7.73 -8.63 14.58
CA THR A 312 7.39 -7.57 15.53
C THR A 312 6.31 -6.73 14.86
N PRO A 313 5.07 -6.80 15.33
CA PRO A 313 3.97 -6.11 14.70
C PRO A 313 4.09 -4.60 14.93
N ILE A 314 4.66 -3.92 13.97
CA ILE A 314 4.69 -2.45 13.99
C ILE A 314 3.33 -1.88 13.62
N TYR A 315 2.62 -2.56 12.74
CA TYR A 315 1.25 -2.21 12.33
C TYR A 315 0.53 -3.47 11.87
N ILE A 316 -0.46 -3.93 12.60
CA ILE A 316 -1.25 -5.07 12.23
C ILE A 316 -2.70 -4.66 12.11
N ALA A 317 -3.31 -5.02 10.99
CA ALA A 317 -4.73 -4.84 10.74
C ALA A 317 -5.51 -6.13 11.03
N THR A 318 -6.80 -6.00 11.26
CA THR A 318 -7.74 -7.10 11.22
C THR A 318 -7.62 -7.87 9.90
N ASN A 319 -7.75 -9.19 9.94
CA ASN A 319 -7.70 -10.14 8.82
C ASN A 319 -6.31 -10.40 8.20
N GLN A 320 -5.23 -9.98 8.79
CA GLN A 320 -3.90 -10.35 8.30
C GLN A 320 -3.64 -11.85 8.49
N LEU A 321 -3.16 -12.49 7.43
CA LEU A 321 -2.63 -13.84 7.45
C LEU A 321 -1.12 -13.77 7.72
N PHE A 322 -0.62 -14.60 8.63
CA PHE A 322 0.82 -14.72 8.90
C PHE A 322 1.37 -15.97 8.26
N ASN A 323 2.38 -15.85 7.44
CA ASN A 323 3.20 -16.96 6.99
C ASN A 323 4.30 -17.21 8.02
N LEU A 324 4.20 -18.31 8.74
CA LEU A 324 5.12 -18.69 9.80
C LEU A 324 6.39 -19.41 9.27
N GLY A 325 6.40 -19.74 7.99
CA GLY A 325 7.49 -20.44 7.33
C GLY A 325 7.10 -21.83 6.87
N HIS A 326 8.05 -22.51 6.22
CA HIS A 326 7.91 -23.84 5.64
C HIS A 326 8.27 -24.93 6.64
N PHE A 327 7.43 -25.94 6.78
CA PHE A 327 7.63 -27.06 7.71
C PHE A 327 7.29 -28.38 7.05
N GLU A 328 8.03 -29.43 7.45
CA GLU A 328 7.75 -30.79 7.05
C GLU A 328 6.58 -31.40 7.87
N LYS A 329 5.82 -32.27 7.23
CA LYS A 329 4.78 -33.05 7.91
C LYS A 329 5.32 -33.79 9.13
N GLY A 330 4.63 -33.68 10.25
CA GLY A 330 5.01 -34.30 11.52
C GLY A 330 5.89 -33.42 12.41
N THR A 331 6.39 -32.29 11.90
CA THR A 331 7.16 -31.32 12.70
C THR A 331 6.31 -30.77 13.84
N THR A 332 6.90 -30.66 15.02
CA THR A 332 6.33 -29.97 16.16
C THR A 332 6.75 -28.51 16.15
N VAL A 333 5.76 -27.62 16.24
CA VAL A 333 5.97 -26.17 16.20
C VAL A 333 5.38 -25.55 17.44
N THR A 334 6.16 -24.78 18.18
CA THR A 334 5.70 -24.01 19.34
C THR A 334 5.53 -22.56 18.94
N LEU A 335 4.30 -22.05 19.08
CA LEU A 335 3.96 -20.65 18.88
C LEU A 335 3.89 -19.94 20.22
N SER A 336 4.54 -18.78 20.30
CA SER A 336 4.47 -17.92 21.46
C SER A 336 4.06 -16.51 21.01
N LEU A 337 2.94 -16.03 21.55
CA LEU A 337 2.38 -14.72 21.26
C LEU A 337 2.39 -13.89 22.55
N THR A 338 3.13 -12.78 22.54
CA THR A 338 3.12 -11.80 23.64
C THR A 338 2.22 -10.64 23.27
N ALA A 339 1.25 -10.33 24.12
CA ALA A 339 0.23 -9.31 23.88
C ALA A 339 -0.05 -8.50 25.15
N GLU A 340 -0.42 -7.22 25.00
CA GLU A 340 -0.85 -6.36 26.12
C GLU A 340 -2.19 -6.80 26.77
N GLN A 341 -2.92 -7.71 26.15
CA GLN A 341 -4.18 -8.26 26.64
C GLN A 341 -4.25 -9.76 26.38
N VAL A 342 -4.95 -10.47 27.25
CA VAL A 342 -5.27 -11.90 27.07
C VAL A 342 -5.96 -12.09 25.72
N VAL A 343 -5.38 -12.95 24.92
CA VAL A 343 -5.88 -13.30 23.59
C VAL A 343 -6.60 -14.64 23.72
N ASP A 344 -7.86 -14.67 23.32
CA ASP A 344 -8.63 -15.92 23.23
C ASP A 344 -8.11 -16.78 22.08
N LEU A 345 -7.63 -17.98 22.42
CA LEU A 345 -7.10 -18.95 21.45
C LEU A 345 -8.17 -19.81 20.77
N THR A 346 -9.41 -19.77 21.24
CA THR A 346 -10.46 -20.67 20.75
C THR A 346 -10.76 -20.52 19.27
N ASN A 347 -10.37 -19.41 18.66
CA ASN A 347 -10.59 -19.10 17.26
C ASN A 347 -9.31 -19.05 16.41
N TRP A 348 -8.18 -19.55 16.92
CA TRP A 348 -6.97 -19.60 16.11
C TRP A 348 -7.13 -20.60 14.98
N GLN A 349 -6.79 -20.18 13.78
CA GLN A 349 -6.67 -21.06 12.63
C GLN A 349 -5.21 -21.19 12.26
N LEU A 350 -4.66 -22.39 12.45
CA LEU A 350 -3.31 -22.73 12.08
C LEU A 350 -3.37 -23.83 11.03
N GLN A 351 -3.02 -23.50 9.80
CA GLN A 351 -3.16 -24.39 8.66
C GLN A 351 -1.92 -24.37 7.78
N THR A 352 -1.56 -25.54 7.24
CA THR A 352 -0.47 -25.72 6.30
C THR A 352 -1.02 -25.82 4.89
N LEU A 353 -0.53 -25.03 3.96
CA LEU A 353 -0.77 -25.21 2.53
C LEU A 353 -0.03 -26.46 2.06
N ASP A 354 -0.78 -27.49 1.62
CA ASP A 354 -0.19 -28.75 1.12
C ASP A 354 0.66 -28.48 -0.13
N GLN A 355 1.97 -28.50 0.02
CA GLN A 355 2.91 -28.14 -1.04
C GLN A 355 2.75 -28.99 -2.29
N THR A 356 2.49 -30.28 -2.13
CA THR A 356 2.32 -31.20 -3.26
C THR A 356 1.04 -30.91 -4.04
N ALA A 357 -0.05 -30.63 -3.34
CA ALA A 357 -1.33 -30.28 -3.98
C ALA A 357 -1.23 -28.92 -4.66
N PHE A 358 -0.61 -27.95 -3.99
CA PHE A 358 -0.43 -26.61 -4.52
C PHE A 358 0.47 -26.59 -5.76
N ASN A 359 1.61 -27.28 -5.74
CA ASN A 359 2.52 -27.36 -6.90
C ASN A 359 1.81 -27.95 -8.12
N ARG A 360 0.99 -28.99 -7.95
CA ARG A 360 0.17 -29.54 -9.06
C ARG A 360 -0.82 -28.51 -9.61
N ALA A 361 -1.42 -27.69 -8.76
CA ALA A 361 -2.31 -26.63 -9.22
C ALA A 361 -1.54 -25.54 -9.98
N VAL A 362 -0.38 -25.12 -9.49
CA VAL A 362 0.50 -24.16 -10.17
C VAL A 362 0.92 -24.69 -11.53
N ASP A 363 1.36 -25.94 -11.63
CA ASP A 363 1.79 -26.55 -12.91
C ASP A 363 0.67 -26.60 -13.94
N LYS A 364 -0.58 -26.87 -13.50
CA LYS A 364 -1.74 -26.83 -14.37
C LYS A 364 -2.03 -25.41 -14.88
N LEU A 365 -1.98 -24.42 -14.01
CA LEU A 365 -2.20 -23.01 -14.40
C LEU A 365 -1.07 -22.45 -15.26
N ARG A 366 0.19 -22.87 -15.03
CA ARG A 366 1.37 -22.47 -15.80
C ARG A 366 1.27 -22.81 -17.29
N GLN A 367 0.62 -23.92 -17.64
CA GLN A 367 0.40 -24.31 -19.03
C GLN A 367 -0.46 -23.30 -19.81
N GLN A 368 -1.20 -22.48 -19.11
CA GLN A 368 -2.18 -21.52 -19.66
C GLN A 368 -1.88 -20.09 -19.16
N ALA A 369 -0.62 -19.82 -18.84
CA ALA A 369 -0.20 -18.53 -18.31
C ALA A 369 -0.07 -17.47 -19.40
N LEU A 370 -0.33 -16.23 -19.02
CA LEU A 370 -0.13 -15.03 -19.82
C LEU A 370 1.17 -14.34 -19.41
N HIS A 371 2.14 -14.37 -20.29
CA HIS A 371 3.39 -13.64 -20.13
C HIS A 371 3.28 -12.28 -20.80
N VAL A 372 3.59 -11.23 -20.07
CA VAL A 372 3.36 -9.84 -20.49
C VAL A 372 4.64 -9.03 -20.41
N ASN A 373 4.88 -8.23 -21.43
CA ASN A 373 5.95 -7.25 -21.49
C ASN A 373 5.36 -5.83 -21.41
N ALA A 374 5.95 -4.97 -20.57
CA ALA A 374 5.62 -3.56 -20.58
C ALA A 374 6.28 -2.88 -21.80
N THR A 375 5.48 -2.25 -22.66
CA THR A 375 6.00 -1.53 -23.84
C THR A 375 6.20 -0.05 -23.58
N LYS A 376 5.26 0.56 -22.83
CA LYS A 376 5.31 1.94 -22.36
C LYS A 376 4.34 2.10 -21.18
N LYS A 377 4.37 3.22 -20.51
CA LYS A 377 3.46 3.50 -19.38
C LYS A 377 1.99 3.32 -19.82
N GLY A 378 1.25 2.49 -19.09
CA GLY A 378 -0.16 2.19 -19.37
C GLY A 378 -0.40 1.24 -20.56
N HIS A 379 0.65 0.63 -21.14
CA HIS A 379 0.52 -0.33 -22.24
C HIS A 379 1.30 -1.61 -21.94
N LEU A 380 0.62 -2.75 -22.09
CA LEU A 380 1.19 -4.09 -21.90
C LEU A 380 0.86 -4.93 -23.12
N ASN A 381 1.82 -5.75 -23.56
CA ASN A 381 1.61 -6.73 -24.62
C ASN A 381 1.92 -8.13 -24.10
N GLY A 382 1.08 -9.08 -24.44
CA GLY A 382 1.26 -10.47 -24.03
C GLY A 382 0.82 -11.45 -25.09
N ALA A 383 1.47 -12.61 -25.12
CA ALA A 383 1.09 -13.74 -25.97
C ALA A 383 0.28 -14.74 -25.14
N LEU A 384 -0.79 -15.25 -25.71
CA LEU A 384 -1.64 -16.27 -25.10
C LEU A 384 -2.05 -17.31 -26.14
N ASN A 385 -2.07 -18.56 -25.72
CA ASN A 385 -2.68 -19.64 -26.49
C ASN A 385 -3.92 -20.16 -25.74
N VAL A 386 -5.09 -19.93 -26.33
CA VAL A 386 -6.37 -20.38 -25.75
C VAL A 386 -6.77 -21.69 -26.42
N PRO A 387 -6.74 -22.83 -25.70
CA PRO A 387 -7.06 -24.13 -26.27
C PRO A 387 -8.57 -24.28 -26.52
N GLY A 388 -8.95 -25.21 -27.43
CA GLY A 388 -10.35 -25.48 -27.75
C GLY A 388 -10.90 -24.54 -28.81
N ASN A 389 -12.22 -24.44 -28.92
CA ASN A 389 -12.95 -23.63 -29.90
C ASN A 389 -13.79 -22.51 -29.25
N ASP A 390 -13.91 -22.53 -27.91
CA ASP A 390 -14.78 -21.62 -27.18
C ASP A 390 -14.00 -20.45 -26.57
N THR A 391 -14.72 -19.36 -26.35
CA THR A 391 -14.22 -18.23 -25.56
C THR A 391 -13.98 -18.65 -24.11
N GLN A 392 -12.81 -18.32 -23.57
CA GLN A 392 -12.43 -18.64 -22.20
C GLN A 392 -12.21 -17.37 -21.37
N LEU A 393 -12.24 -17.52 -20.05
CA LEU A 393 -11.98 -16.45 -19.10
C LEU A 393 -10.47 -16.37 -18.82
N LEU A 394 -9.89 -15.22 -19.08
CA LEU A 394 -8.51 -14.87 -18.68
C LEU A 394 -8.57 -14.08 -17.36
N TYR A 395 -8.06 -14.65 -16.29
CA TYR A 395 -7.71 -13.92 -15.07
C TYR A 395 -6.47 -13.07 -15.30
N THR A 396 -6.42 -11.86 -14.79
CA THR A 396 -5.19 -11.06 -14.74
C THR A 396 -4.96 -10.49 -13.33
N SER A 397 -3.70 -10.31 -12.95
CA SER A 397 -3.30 -9.63 -11.71
C SER A 397 -3.39 -8.10 -11.79
N ILE A 398 -4.00 -7.58 -12.85
CA ILE A 398 -4.22 -6.15 -13.06
C ILE A 398 -5.43 -5.73 -12.22
N PRO A 399 -5.35 -4.67 -11.40
CA PRO A 399 -6.51 -4.11 -10.73
C PRO A 399 -7.58 -3.69 -11.75
N TYR A 400 -8.83 -4.06 -11.48
CA TYR A 400 -9.92 -3.69 -12.38
C TYR A 400 -10.15 -2.18 -12.39
N ASP A 401 -10.14 -1.62 -13.58
CA ASP A 401 -10.63 -0.29 -13.88
C ASP A 401 -11.37 -0.32 -15.23
N GLN A 402 -12.46 0.43 -15.35
CA GLN A 402 -13.25 0.51 -16.59
C GLN A 402 -12.51 1.21 -17.74
N ASP A 403 -11.41 1.88 -17.45
CA ASP A 403 -10.57 2.58 -18.41
C ASP A 403 -9.51 1.65 -19.06
N TRP A 404 -9.44 0.39 -18.63
CA TRP A 404 -8.67 -0.63 -19.34
C TRP A 404 -9.40 -1.10 -20.60
N GLN A 405 -8.72 -1.04 -21.74
CA GLN A 405 -9.13 -1.63 -23.01
C GLN A 405 -8.18 -2.75 -23.39
N VAL A 406 -8.73 -3.91 -23.73
CA VAL A 406 -7.95 -5.07 -24.15
C VAL A 406 -8.32 -5.42 -25.60
N LYS A 407 -7.31 -5.58 -26.45
CA LYS A 407 -7.48 -5.98 -27.86
C LYS A 407 -6.75 -7.28 -28.11
N SER A 408 -7.33 -8.10 -28.99
CA SER A 408 -6.73 -9.33 -29.52
C SER A 408 -6.28 -9.13 -30.97
N SER A 409 -5.22 -9.83 -31.38
CA SER A 409 -4.84 -9.91 -32.78
C SER A 409 -5.83 -10.69 -33.64
N LEU A 410 -6.76 -11.43 -33.02
CA LEU A 410 -7.76 -12.25 -33.75
C LEU A 410 -9.03 -11.48 -34.12
N GLN A 411 -9.28 -10.31 -33.52
CA GLN A 411 -10.48 -9.50 -33.80
C GLN A 411 -10.21 -8.01 -33.74
N LYS A 412 -11.00 -7.22 -34.48
CA LYS A 412 -10.87 -5.75 -34.52
C LYS A 412 -11.45 -5.07 -33.26
N GLU A 413 -12.57 -5.60 -32.77
CA GLU A 413 -13.26 -5.03 -31.63
C GLU A 413 -12.52 -5.35 -30.33
N PRO A 414 -12.54 -4.43 -29.34
CA PRO A 414 -12.00 -4.71 -28.03
C PRO A 414 -12.68 -5.91 -27.37
N LEU A 415 -11.91 -6.66 -26.61
CA LEU A 415 -12.41 -7.78 -25.84
C LEU A 415 -13.26 -7.29 -24.66
N LYS A 416 -14.25 -8.10 -24.29
CA LYS A 416 -15.08 -7.82 -23.13
C LYS A 416 -14.26 -8.01 -21.84
N THR A 417 -14.24 -6.96 -21.03
CA THR A 417 -13.59 -6.96 -19.73
C THR A 417 -14.61 -6.98 -18.61
N GLN A 418 -14.29 -7.63 -17.50
CA GLN A 418 -15.14 -7.68 -16.33
C GLN A 418 -14.33 -7.67 -15.04
N ARG A 419 -14.98 -7.29 -13.95
CA ARG A 419 -14.41 -7.35 -12.60
C ARG A 419 -14.66 -8.71 -12.00
N ILE A 420 -13.63 -9.36 -11.48
CA ILE A 420 -13.73 -10.63 -10.74
C ILE A 420 -13.08 -10.51 -9.37
N LEU A 421 -13.45 -11.41 -8.45
CA LEU A 421 -12.97 -11.42 -7.07
C LEU A 421 -13.11 -10.07 -6.35
N GLY A 422 -13.93 -9.17 -6.89
CA GLY A 422 -14.10 -7.81 -6.38
C GLY A 422 -13.06 -6.78 -6.84
N GLY A 423 -11.84 -7.16 -7.20
CA GLY A 423 -10.75 -6.21 -7.47
C GLY A 423 -9.90 -6.45 -8.71
N PHE A 424 -10.01 -7.59 -9.39
CA PHE A 424 -9.15 -7.93 -10.54
C PHE A 424 -9.85 -7.80 -11.88
N LEU A 425 -9.04 -7.51 -12.92
CA LEU A 425 -9.47 -7.47 -14.30
C LEU A 425 -9.49 -8.89 -14.89
N ALA A 426 -10.63 -9.32 -15.41
CA ALA A 426 -10.73 -10.49 -16.26
C ALA A 426 -11.17 -10.11 -17.67
N VAL A 427 -10.79 -10.95 -18.63
CA VAL A 427 -11.04 -10.74 -20.06
C VAL A 427 -11.64 -12.00 -20.66
N GLU A 428 -12.69 -11.85 -21.47
CA GLU A 428 -13.20 -12.95 -22.28
C GLU A 428 -12.35 -13.02 -23.55
N VAL A 429 -11.58 -14.13 -23.71
CA VAL A 429 -10.62 -14.31 -24.79
C VAL A 429 -11.07 -15.42 -25.75
N PRO A 430 -11.08 -15.15 -27.08
CA PRO A 430 -11.44 -16.18 -28.06
C PRO A 430 -10.36 -17.28 -28.14
N ALA A 431 -10.75 -18.46 -28.61
CA ALA A 431 -9.84 -19.57 -28.86
C ALA A 431 -8.76 -19.22 -29.89
N GLY A 432 -7.58 -19.81 -29.74
CA GLY A 432 -6.45 -19.67 -30.67
C GLY A 432 -5.24 -18.97 -30.09
N LYS A 433 -4.15 -18.99 -30.89
CA LYS A 433 -2.92 -18.25 -30.58
C LYS A 433 -3.11 -16.79 -30.90
N GLN A 434 -2.87 -15.91 -29.93
CA GLN A 434 -3.12 -14.48 -30.09
C GLN A 434 -2.12 -13.62 -29.34
N GLN A 435 -1.99 -12.38 -29.80
CA GLN A 435 -1.36 -11.28 -29.09
C GLN A 435 -2.44 -10.43 -28.44
N LEU A 436 -2.29 -10.18 -27.15
CA LEU A 436 -3.16 -9.30 -26.38
C LEU A 436 -2.45 -7.98 -26.11
N THR A 437 -3.16 -6.88 -26.35
CA THR A 437 -2.69 -5.54 -26.00
C THR A 437 -3.62 -4.95 -24.98
N PHE A 438 -3.08 -4.60 -23.82
CA PHE A 438 -3.77 -3.90 -22.74
C PHE A 438 -3.38 -2.43 -22.81
N ALA A 439 -4.35 -1.52 -22.90
CA ALA A 439 -4.15 -0.09 -22.92
C ALA A 439 -5.02 0.60 -21.88
N TYR A 440 -4.42 1.45 -21.07
CA TYR A 440 -5.14 2.23 -20.07
C TYR A 440 -5.42 3.63 -20.59
N HIS A 441 -6.72 4.01 -20.63
CA HIS A 441 -7.21 5.29 -21.15
C HIS A 441 -7.94 6.07 -20.05
N PRO A 442 -7.25 6.88 -19.24
CA PRO A 442 -7.85 7.57 -18.09
C PRO A 442 -8.81 8.68 -18.54
N ARG A 443 -10.05 8.32 -18.87
CA ARG A 443 -11.07 9.20 -19.46
C ARG A 443 -11.33 10.47 -18.64
N MET A 444 -11.32 10.35 -17.32
CA MET A 444 -11.54 11.49 -16.43
C MET A 444 -10.42 12.52 -16.48
N ILE A 445 -9.18 12.08 -16.71
CA ILE A 445 -8.04 13.00 -16.91
C ILE A 445 -8.21 13.75 -18.23
N TYR A 446 -8.58 13.07 -19.30
CA TYR A 446 -8.83 13.72 -20.59
C TYR A 446 -9.97 14.73 -20.51
N LEU A 447 -11.08 14.36 -19.88
CA LEU A 447 -12.21 15.25 -19.65
C LEU A 447 -11.81 16.47 -18.81
N GLY A 448 -11.14 16.26 -17.70
CA GLY A 448 -10.67 17.33 -16.82
C GLY A 448 -9.70 18.29 -17.53
N THR A 449 -8.81 17.76 -18.35
CA THR A 449 -7.89 18.57 -19.18
C THR A 449 -8.65 19.41 -20.20
N ALA A 450 -9.65 18.83 -20.87
CA ALA A 450 -10.49 19.54 -21.83
C ALA A 450 -11.26 20.69 -21.17
N VAL A 451 -11.89 20.44 -20.01
CA VAL A 451 -12.61 21.46 -19.24
C VAL A 451 -11.68 22.58 -18.80
N SER A 452 -10.53 22.23 -18.21
CA SER A 452 -9.52 23.21 -17.78
C SER A 452 -9.00 24.04 -18.94
N GLY A 453 -8.70 23.41 -20.07
CA GLY A 453 -8.29 24.11 -21.30
C GLY A 453 -9.34 25.08 -21.80
N THR A 454 -10.62 24.69 -21.83
CA THR A 454 -11.74 25.56 -22.23
C THR A 454 -11.87 26.77 -21.32
N VAL A 455 -11.78 26.59 -19.99
CA VAL A 455 -11.83 27.70 -19.03
C VAL A 455 -10.65 28.66 -19.21
N LEU A 456 -9.44 28.13 -19.41
CA LEU A 456 -8.24 28.96 -19.65
C LEU A 456 -8.39 29.79 -20.94
N LEU A 457 -8.80 29.15 -22.04
CA LEU A 457 -9.03 29.84 -23.32
C LEU A 457 -10.15 30.88 -23.22
N GLY A 458 -11.24 30.54 -22.55
CA GLY A 458 -12.36 31.49 -22.32
C GLY A 458 -11.92 32.71 -21.49
N THR A 459 -11.14 32.46 -20.44
CA THR A 459 -10.59 33.56 -19.60
C THR A 459 -9.65 34.46 -20.39
N ALA A 460 -8.72 33.86 -21.15
CA ALA A 460 -7.77 34.60 -22.00
C ALA A 460 -8.53 35.43 -23.06
N GLY A 461 -9.53 34.82 -23.71
CA GLY A 461 -10.39 35.50 -24.67
C GLY A 461 -11.15 36.68 -24.05
N TYR A 462 -11.73 36.46 -22.86
CA TYR A 462 -12.43 37.55 -22.14
C TYR A 462 -11.50 38.71 -21.77
N LEU A 463 -10.31 38.41 -21.25
CA LEU A 463 -9.31 39.43 -20.89
C LEU A 463 -8.81 40.15 -22.14
N GLY A 464 -8.55 39.45 -23.24
CA GLY A 464 -8.23 40.05 -24.53
C GLY A 464 -9.31 40.97 -25.07
N PHE A 465 -10.58 40.52 -25.03
CA PHE A 465 -11.71 41.32 -25.43
C PHE A 465 -11.89 42.57 -24.56
N LYS A 466 -11.76 42.44 -23.24
CA LYS A 466 -11.81 43.56 -22.31
C LYS A 466 -10.71 44.59 -22.59
N LYS A 467 -9.49 44.13 -22.86
CA LYS A 467 -8.34 44.99 -23.23
C LYS A 467 -8.58 45.70 -24.57
N TYR A 468 -9.13 44.98 -25.56
CA TYR A 468 -9.48 45.54 -26.86
C TYR A 468 -10.58 46.62 -26.75
N ARG A 469 -11.67 46.36 -26.00
CA ARG A 469 -12.72 47.34 -25.74
C ARG A 469 -12.19 48.61 -25.08
N ARG A 470 -11.30 48.45 -24.08
CA ARG A 470 -10.68 49.58 -23.37
C ARG A 470 -9.87 50.46 -24.33
N LYS A 471 -9.01 49.86 -25.16
CA LYS A 471 -8.24 50.60 -26.16
C LYS A 471 -9.13 51.33 -27.19
N ARG A 472 -10.23 50.74 -27.58
CA ARG A 472 -11.19 51.35 -28.51
C ARG A 472 -11.93 52.53 -27.89
N GLN A 473 -12.26 52.51 -26.62
CA GLN A 473 -12.85 53.60 -25.88
C GLN A 473 -11.87 54.78 -25.71
N GLU A 474 -10.60 54.50 -25.43
CA GLU A 474 -9.52 55.48 -25.32
C GLU A 474 -9.29 56.17 -26.69
N ALA A 475 -9.34 55.45 -27.81
CA ALA A 475 -9.14 55.99 -29.17
C ALA A 475 -10.36 56.78 -29.73
N THR A 476 -11.51 56.78 -29.07
CA THR A 476 -12.71 57.56 -29.46
C THR A 476 -12.87 58.85 -28.63
N HIS A 477 -11.98 59.10 -27.70
CA HIS A 477 -11.93 60.32 -26.85
C HIS A 477 -10.79 61.28 -27.19
N ASP A 478 -9.91 60.89 -28.11
CA ASP A 478 -8.93 61.72 -28.79
C ASP A 478 -9.49 62.16 -30.17
#